data_a3e3f624cff073bd5175243ae88b500a
#
_entry.id   a3e3f624cff073bd5175243ae88b500a
#
_cell.length_a   1.000
_cell.length_b   1.000
_cell.length_c   1.000
_cell.angle_alpha   90.00
_cell.angle_beta   90.00
_cell.angle_gamma   90.00
#
_symmetry.space_group_name_H-M   'P 1'
#
loop_
_entity.id
_entity.type
_entity.pdbx_description
1 polymer ?
#
loop_
_entity_poly.entity_id
_entity_poly.type
_entity_poly.pdbx_seq_one_letter_code
_entity_poly.pdbx_strand_id
1 'polypeptide(L)'
;MIPMHILEQLVCFTQEEMDFLQGKEKIDKSIFSHETSNVIDYHYLLEDHQMFSVRKHARFCQYPKHRHNYIELMYVYSGKMTHYINERDITIKTGQLLLLNQNIEHSIDYCDENDIIFNFIIRPEFLRFLSTMVEDDNAVSKFIFDTLYSYDNEGEYLVFKVQDNQKVTSYIESIIMNLYEPQLYNDIELKLLVGILLTELMNHPENIESYTGDSYEKILSSTILKYIVTNFQNGSLNELSEIIHQPNYKICKIIKKQTCKTFTELLQHEKLKTAEKLLITTTLTMQEIIQEVGYENISYFYRLFKKEYKTTPQVYREKSKIN
;
A
#
# COMPACT_ATOMS: atom_id res chain seq x y z
N MET A 1 15.17 18.67 -11.79
CA MET A 1 16.61 18.39 -11.48
C MET A 1 16.88 18.76 -10.04
N ILE A 2 17.43 17.87 -9.26
CA ILE A 2 17.71 18.09 -7.84
C ILE A 2 18.85 19.12 -7.69
N PRO A 3 18.71 20.16 -6.83
CA PRO A 3 19.75 21.13 -6.55
C PRO A 3 21.03 20.50 -6.00
N MET A 4 22.20 21.12 -6.29
CA MET A 4 23.53 20.59 -5.93
C MET A 4 23.67 20.34 -4.43
N HIS A 5 23.19 21.25 -3.59
CA HIS A 5 23.27 21.12 -2.12
C HIS A 5 22.45 19.95 -1.56
N ILE A 6 21.34 19.57 -2.23
CA ILE A 6 20.59 18.35 -1.87
C ILE A 6 21.36 17.12 -2.35
N LEU A 7 21.96 17.15 -3.55
CA LEU A 7 22.79 16.05 -4.03
C LEU A 7 23.97 15.77 -3.08
N GLU A 8 24.60 16.80 -2.56
CA GLU A 8 25.64 16.66 -1.54
C GLU A 8 25.12 15.98 -0.26
N GLN A 9 23.92 16.35 0.18
CA GLN A 9 23.29 15.70 1.35
C GLN A 9 22.90 14.24 1.08
N LEU A 10 22.51 13.87 -0.14
CA LEU A 10 22.16 12.50 -0.50
C LEU A 10 23.35 11.53 -0.35
N VAL A 11 24.55 11.97 -0.68
CA VAL A 11 25.75 11.14 -0.57
C VAL A 11 26.31 11.07 0.86
N CYS A 12 26.00 12.06 1.70
CA CYS A 12 26.44 12.07 3.10
C CYS A 12 25.95 10.82 3.86
N PHE A 13 26.79 10.33 4.75
CA PHE A 13 26.44 9.21 5.60
C PHE A 13 25.53 9.65 6.75
N THR A 14 24.50 8.85 6.99
CA THR A 14 23.66 9.01 8.17
C THR A 14 24.39 8.50 9.42
N GLN A 15 23.88 8.83 10.62
CA GLN A 15 24.45 8.30 11.86
C GLN A 15 24.39 6.76 11.88
N GLU A 16 23.30 6.17 11.42
CA GLU A 16 23.14 4.71 11.30
C GLU A 16 24.19 4.09 10.38
N GLU A 17 24.46 4.71 9.22
CA GLU A 17 25.49 4.27 8.28
C GLU A 17 26.90 4.38 8.88
N MET A 18 27.17 5.44 9.63
CA MET A 18 28.45 5.58 10.34
C MET A 18 28.64 4.53 11.44
N ASP A 19 27.58 4.18 12.15
CA ASP A 19 27.62 3.11 13.15
C ASP A 19 27.96 1.76 12.52
N PHE A 20 27.40 1.44 11.34
CA PHE A 20 27.77 0.22 10.59
C PHE A 20 29.23 0.22 10.14
N LEU A 21 29.74 1.35 9.64
CA LEU A 21 31.14 1.49 9.24
C LEU A 21 32.10 1.36 10.43
N GLN A 22 31.64 1.68 11.65
CA GLN A 22 32.39 1.51 12.89
C GLN A 22 32.29 0.12 13.51
N GLY A 23 31.62 -0.83 12.85
CA GLY A 23 31.57 -2.23 13.26
C GLY A 23 30.27 -2.65 13.96
N LYS A 24 29.19 -1.89 13.88
CA LYS A 24 27.87 -2.37 14.29
C LYS A 24 27.43 -3.48 13.32
N GLU A 25 27.44 -4.70 13.79
CA GLU A 25 27.20 -5.88 12.93
C GLU A 25 25.73 -6.14 12.61
N LYS A 26 24.79 -5.59 13.38
CA LYS A 26 23.36 -5.96 13.27
C LYS A 26 22.45 -4.73 13.36
N ILE A 27 21.42 -4.78 12.55
CA ILE A 27 20.27 -3.87 12.66
C ILE A 27 19.57 -4.15 13.99
N ASP A 28 19.34 -3.11 14.76
CA ASP A 28 18.56 -3.21 15.99
C ASP A 28 17.08 -3.38 15.63
N LYS A 29 16.61 -4.62 15.67
CA LYS A 29 15.21 -4.95 15.34
C LYS A 29 14.21 -4.34 16.32
N SER A 30 14.62 -4.02 17.56
CA SER A 30 13.72 -3.47 18.58
C SER A 30 13.18 -2.08 18.19
N ILE A 31 13.90 -1.37 17.31
CA ILE A 31 13.49 -0.06 16.78
C ILE A 31 12.31 -0.18 15.78
N PHE A 32 12.09 -1.36 15.18
CA PHE A 32 11.15 -1.54 14.07
C PHE A 32 10.11 -2.62 14.30
N SER A 33 10.25 -3.43 15.36
CA SER A 33 9.34 -4.57 15.61
C SER A 33 9.28 -4.91 17.11
N HIS A 34 8.24 -5.63 17.53
CA HIS A 34 8.22 -6.29 18.83
C HIS A 34 9.31 -7.37 18.91
N GLU A 35 9.97 -7.52 20.04
CA GLU A 35 11.19 -8.34 20.28
C GLU A 35 11.14 -9.79 19.76
N THR A 36 9.97 -10.36 19.53
CA THR A 36 9.77 -11.74 19.05
C THR A 36 9.25 -11.85 17.62
N SER A 37 9.01 -10.72 16.93
CA SER A 37 8.40 -10.69 15.61
C SER A 37 9.43 -10.46 14.50
N ASN A 38 9.32 -11.21 13.39
CA ASN A 38 10.02 -10.89 12.15
C ASN A 38 9.23 -9.91 11.26
N VAL A 39 8.18 -9.28 11.80
CA VAL A 39 7.35 -8.31 11.08
C VAL A 39 7.76 -6.91 11.51
N ILE A 40 8.22 -6.10 10.57
CA ILE A 40 8.45 -4.68 10.75
C ILE A 40 7.08 -3.98 10.75
N ASP A 41 6.80 -3.24 11.82
CA ASP A 41 5.50 -2.60 12.02
C ASP A 41 5.58 -1.12 11.68
N TYR A 42 4.67 -0.63 10.82
CA TYR A 42 4.63 0.78 10.42
C TYR A 42 4.40 1.73 11.60
N HIS A 43 3.78 1.29 12.69
CA HIS A 43 3.59 2.14 13.88
C HIS A 43 4.91 2.64 14.50
N TYR A 44 6.04 1.97 14.22
CA TYR A 44 7.38 2.46 14.61
C TYR A 44 8.00 3.42 13.59
N LEU A 45 7.42 3.51 12.40
CA LEU A 45 7.97 4.23 11.26
C LEU A 45 7.12 5.43 10.83
N LEU A 46 5.85 5.46 11.26
CA LEU A 46 4.84 6.47 10.90
C LEU A 46 4.13 6.95 12.15
N GLU A 47 3.87 8.25 12.22
CA GLU A 47 2.95 8.80 13.21
C GLU A 47 1.49 8.41 12.89
N ASP A 48 0.61 8.46 13.91
CA ASP A 48 -0.78 7.99 13.78
C ASP A 48 -1.56 8.64 12.62
N HIS A 49 -1.29 9.89 12.31
CA HIS A 49 -1.95 10.65 11.24
C HIS A 49 -1.28 10.48 9.87
N GLN A 50 -0.08 9.91 9.81
CA GLN A 50 0.66 9.74 8.56
C GLN A 50 0.19 8.51 7.79
N MET A 51 -0.06 8.67 6.50
CA MET A 51 -0.44 7.59 5.58
C MET A 51 0.76 6.94 4.90
N PHE A 52 1.88 7.65 4.83
CA PHE A 52 3.15 7.17 4.31
C PHE A 52 4.32 8.00 4.83
N SER A 53 5.51 7.45 4.66
CA SER A 53 6.79 8.13 4.90
C SER A 53 7.77 7.74 3.81
N VAL A 54 8.73 8.59 3.55
CA VAL A 54 9.83 8.30 2.62
C VAL A 54 11.15 8.51 3.35
N ARG A 55 12.08 7.57 3.21
CA ARG A 55 13.37 7.61 3.90
C ARG A 55 14.48 7.04 3.02
N LYS A 56 15.70 7.52 3.21
CA LYS A 56 16.87 6.90 2.58
C LYS A 56 17.13 5.54 3.24
N HIS A 57 17.36 4.52 2.43
CA HIS A 57 17.78 3.20 2.90
C HIS A 57 19.22 3.27 3.45
N ALA A 58 19.45 2.64 4.60
CA ALA A 58 20.79 2.61 5.18
C ALA A 58 21.71 1.67 4.39
N ARG A 59 22.89 2.18 4.06
CA ARG A 59 23.97 1.43 3.40
C ARG A 59 24.81 0.65 4.40
N PHE A 60 25.74 -0.16 3.93
CA PHE A 60 26.78 -0.86 4.70
C PHE A 60 26.26 -1.95 5.64
N CYS A 61 25.04 -2.42 5.42
CA CYS A 61 24.49 -3.53 6.18
C CYS A 61 23.63 -4.45 5.31
N GLN A 62 23.44 -5.67 5.77
CA GLN A 62 22.46 -6.60 5.20
C GLN A 62 21.21 -6.60 6.07
N TYR A 63 20.04 -6.56 5.45
CA TYR A 63 18.78 -6.71 6.16
C TYR A 63 18.39 -8.19 6.20
N PRO A 64 18.29 -8.79 7.38
CA PRO A 64 17.92 -10.19 7.52
C PRO A 64 16.47 -10.40 7.08
N LYS A 65 16.13 -11.65 6.83
CA LYS A 65 14.80 -12.07 6.40
C LYS A 65 13.71 -11.53 7.32
N HIS A 66 12.75 -10.79 6.75
CA HIS A 66 11.65 -10.12 7.46
C HIS A 66 10.42 -9.96 6.57
N ARG A 67 9.31 -9.60 7.18
CA ARG A 67 8.07 -9.12 6.58
C ARG A 67 7.72 -7.75 7.16
N HIS A 68 6.76 -7.08 6.58
CA HIS A 68 6.21 -5.83 7.09
C HIS A 68 4.67 -5.82 6.97
N ASN A 69 4.00 -4.99 7.78
CA ASN A 69 2.54 -4.81 7.74
C ASN A 69 2.12 -3.59 6.92
N TYR A 70 3.00 -3.11 6.05
CA TYR A 70 2.81 -1.99 5.14
C TYR A 70 3.21 -2.38 3.72
N ILE A 71 2.92 -1.50 2.77
CA ILE A 71 3.39 -1.62 1.39
C ILE A 71 4.71 -0.87 1.28
N GLU A 72 5.72 -1.52 0.76
CA GLU A 72 7.02 -0.91 0.55
C GLU A 72 7.27 -0.67 -0.94
N LEU A 73 7.53 0.60 -1.31
CA LEU A 73 7.98 0.96 -2.64
C LEU A 73 9.42 1.47 -2.53
N MET A 74 10.33 0.83 -3.23
CA MET A 74 11.75 1.22 -3.25
C MET A 74 12.12 1.79 -4.59
N TYR A 75 12.86 2.89 -4.58
CA TYR A 75 13.41 3.53 -5.78
C TYR A 75 14.92 3.61 -5.69
N VAL A 76 15.62 3.10 -6.70
CA VAL A 76 17.08 3.21 -6.79
C VAL A 76 17.43 4.51 -7.51
N TYR A 77 17.88 5.50 -6.74
CA TYR A 77 18.34 6.78 -7.27
C TYR A 77 19.72 6.66 -7.91
N SER A 78 20.62 5.91 -7.28
CA SER A 78 21.97 5.60 -7.80
C SER A 78 22.37 4.19 -7.40
N GLY A 79 23.15 3.52 -8.24
CA GLY A 79 23.67 2.19 -7.98
C GLY A 79 22.65 1.07 -8.20
N LYS A 80 22.55 0.17 -7.23
CA LYS A 80 21.69 -1.02 -7.29
C LYS A 80 21.27 -1.47 -5.90
N MET A 81 20.24 -2.32 -5.84
CA MET A 81 19.81 -3.02 -4.63
C MET A 81 19.36 -4.44 -4.99
N THR A 82 19.78 -5.42 -4.22
CA THR A 82 19.40 -6.82 -4.43
C THR A 82 18.56 -7.34 -3.27
N HIS A 83 17.41 -7.88 -3.60
CA HIS A 83 16.50 -8.57 -2.69
C HIS A 83 16.53 -10.07 -2.93
N TYR A 84 16.42 -10.83 -1.85
CA TYR A 84 16.19 -12.29 -1.90
C TYR A 84 14.73 -12.56 -1.53
N ILE A 85 13.94 -12.97 -2.53
CA ILE A 85 12.50 -13.21 -2.42
C ILE A 85 12.18 -14.58 -3.00
N ASN A 86 11.58 -15.48 -2.21
CA ASN A 86 11.16 -16.80 -2.69
C ASN A 86 12.27 -17.54 -3.45
N GLU A 87 13.48 -17.61 -2.87
CA GLU A 87 14.68 -18.25 -3.46
C GLU A 87 15.18 -17.62 -4.77
N ARG A 88 14.81 -16.36 -5.04
CA ARG A 88 15.23 -15.60 -6.21
C ARG A 88 15.93 -14.32 -5.81
N ASP A 89 16.92 -13.98 -6.62
CA ASP A 89 17.65 -12.72 -6.52
C ASP A 89 17.01 -11.69 -7.44
N ILE A 90 16.43 -10.65 -6.84
CA ILE A 90 15.80 -9.54 -7.55
C ILE A 90 16.70 -8.33 -7.42
N THR A 91 17.42 -8.00 -8.47
CA THR A 91 18.28 -6.80 -8.49
C THR A 91 17.60 -5.69 -9.25
N ILE A 92 17.33 -4.58 -8.56
CA ILE A 92 16.87 -3.32 -9.15
C ILE A 92 18.03 -2.34 -9.28
N LYS A 93 18.01 -1.54 -10.34
CA LYS A 93 19.10 -0.63 -10.71
C LYS A 93 18.60 0.80 -10.78
N THR A 94 19.51 1.76 -10.92
CA THR A 94 19.21 3.18 -11.08
C THR A 94 18.00 3.43 -11.99
N GLY A 95 17.05 4.20 -11.50
CA GLY A 95 15.80 4.56 -12.19
C GLY A 95 14.70 3.50 -12.15
N GLN A 96 14.93 2.36 -11.49
CA GLN A 96 13.94 1.31 -11.34
C GLN A 96 13.28 1.37 -9.95
N LEU A 97 12.04 0.83 -9.87
CA LEU A 97 11.33 0.69 -8.60
C LEU A 97 10.95 -0.76 -8.34
N LEU A 98 10.86 -1.11 -7.05
CA LEU A 98 10.34 -2.37 -6.55
C LEU A 98 9.20 -2.09 -5.58
N LEU A 99 8.03 -2.64 -5.85
CA LEU A 99 6.86 -2.54 -4.99
C LEU A 99 6.60 -3.90 -4.35
N LEU A 100 6.56 -3.93 -3.02
CA LEU A 100 6.32 -5.12 -2.20
C LEU A 100 5.01 -4.98 -1.44
N ASN A 101 4.19 -6.01 -1.41
CA ASN A 101 3.04 -6.04 -0.52
C ASN A 101 3.42 -6.46 0.91
N GLN A 102 2.47 -6.33 1.82
CA GLN A 102 2.65 -6.61 3.26
C GLN A 102 2.92 -8.09 3.61
N ASN A 103 2.71 -9.02 2.69
CA ASN A 103 2.84 -10.45 2.97
C ASN A 103 4.17 -11.04 2.51
N ILE A 104 4.94 -10.27 1.76
CA ILE A 104 6.18 -10.76 1.18
C ILE A 104 7.28 -10.89 2.25
N GLU A 105 7.90 -12.04 2.29
CA GLU A 105 9.07 -12.27 3.12
C GLU A 105 10.33 -12.12 2.27
N HIS A 106 11.20 -11.19 2.66
CA HIS A 106 12.40 -10.88 1.91
C HIS A 106 13.59 -10.54 2.81
N SER A 107 14.78 -10.61 2.25
CA SER A 107 16.01 -10.05 2.81
C SER A 107 16.69 -9.17 1.77
N ILE A 108 17.52 -8.25 2.22
CA ILE A 108 18.21 -7.29 1.36
C ILE A 108 19.70 -7.50 1.51
N ASP A 109 20.40 -7.56 0.38
CA ASP A 109 21.84 -7.66 0.34
C ASP A 109 22.53 -6.36 0.76
N TYR A 110 23.81 -6.43 0.97
CA TYR A 110 24.66 -5.28 1.29
C TYR A 110 24.56 -4.21 0.19
N CYS A 111 24.29 -2.97 0.62
CA CYS A 111 24.33 -1.80 -0.25
C CYS A 111 25.65 -1.05 -0.03
N ASP A 112 26.35 -0.69 -1.11
CA ASP A 112 27.64 -0.05 -1.09
C ASP A 112 27.51 1.50 -1.02
N GLU A 113 28.62 2.19 -0.94
CA GLU A 113 28.71 3.67 -0.81
C GLU A 113 27.92 4.41 -1.91
N ASN A 114 27.92 3.89 -3.13
CA ASN A 114 27.26 4.51 -4.29
C ASN A 114 25.79 4.12 -4.46
N ASP A 115 25.29 3.23 -3.61
CA ASP A 115 23.92 2.74 -3.67
C ASP A 115 23.01 3.69 -2.86
N ILE A 116 22.28 4.56 -3.55
CA ILE A 116 21.34 5.50 -2.93
C ILE A 116 19.92 5.08 -3.28
N ILE A 117 19.19 4.62 -2.27
CA ILE A 117 17.85 4.09 -2.41
C ILE A 117 16.88 4.84 -1.48
N PHE A 118 15.68 5.08 -1.97
CA PHE A 118 14.58 5.63 -1.19
C PHE A 118 13.51 4.58 -0.95
N ASN A 119 13.15 4.38 0.31
CA ASN A 119 12.06 3.51 0.74
C ASN A 119 10.84 4.35 1.06
N PHE A 120 9.72 4.04 0.41
CA PHE A 120 8.40 4.57 0.70
C PHE A 120 7.66 3.53 1.55
N ILE A 121 7.30 3.91 2.74
CA ILE A 121 6.53 3.11 3.68
C ILE A 121 5.10 3.59 3.56
N ILE A 122 4.22 2.76 3.01
CA ILE A 122 2.87 3.17 2.61
C ILE A 122 1.85 2.31 3.36
N ARG A 123 0.95 2.95 4.13
CA ARG A 123 -0.17 2.21 4.74
C ARG A 123 -1.10 1.66 3.65
N PRO A 124 -1.63 0.44 3.79
CA PRO A 124 -2.57 -0.12 2.82
C PRO A 124 -3.78 0.77 2.55
N GLU A 125 -4.23 1.51 3.56
CA GLU A 125 -5.36 2.45 3.45
C GLU A 125 -5.13 3.56 2.42
N PHE A 126 -3.88 3.96 2.18
CA PHE A 126 -3.55 4.95 1.14
C PHE A 126 -3.89 4.45 -0.26
N LEU A 127 -3.66 3.17 -0.53
CA LEU A 127 -4.00 2.56 -1.83
C LEU A 127 -5.50 2.43 -2.05
N ARG A 128 -6.32 2.44 -1.01
CA ARG A 128 -7.78 2.37 -1.13
C ARG A 128 -8.36 3.55 -1.92
N PHE A 129 -7.85 4.75 -1.68
CA PHE A 129 -8.25 5.92 -2.46
C PHE A 129 -7.96 5.71 -3.95
N LEU A 130 -6.77 5.20 -4.27
CA LEU A 130 -6.39 4.89 -5.65
C LEU A 130 -7.25 3.77 -6.25
N SER A 131 -7.60 2.74 -5.47
CA SER A 131 -8.41 1.62 -5.95
C SER A 131 -9.81 2.03 -6.41
N THR A 132 -10.37 3.14 -5.85
CA THR A 132 -11.67 3.68 -6.28
C THR A 132 -11.61 4.45 -7.59
N MET A 133 -10.41 4.81 -8.06
CA MET A 133 -10.19 5.60 -9.27
C MET A 133 -9.70 4.75 -10.45
N VAL A 134 -9.31 3.51 -10.20
CA VAL A 134 -8.73 2.63 -11.24
C VAL A 134 -9.84 1.82 -11.89
N GLU A 135 -10.11 2.11 -13.17
CA GLU A 135 -11.09 1.38 -13.97
C GLU A 135 -10.46 0.22 -14.75
N ASP A 136 -9.16 0.29 -15.06
CA ASP A 136 -8.47 -0.68 -15.88
C ASP A 136 -8.00 -1.93 -15.13
N ASP A 137 -8.07 -3.08 -15.77
CA ASP A 137 -7.62 -4.37 -15.25
C ASP A 137 -6.14 -4.62 -15.66
N ASN A 138 -5.22 -4.00 -14.94
CA ASN A 138 -3.78 -4.16 -15.16
C ASN A 138 -3.06 -4.74 -13.92
N ALA A 139 -1.77 -5.08 -14.07
CA ALA A 139 -0.98 -5.71 -13.01
C ALA A 139 -0.92 -4.89 -11.72
N VAL A 140 -0.93 -3.56 -11.80
CA VAL A 140 -0.87 -2.70 -10.62
C VAL A 140 -2.22 -2.61 -9.92
N SER A 141 -3.33 -2.47 -10.66
CA SER A 141 -4.67 -2.51 -10.06
C SER A 141 -4.91 -3.85 -9.38
N LYS A 142 -4.51 -4.95 -10.02
CA LYS A 142 -4.57 -6.29 -9.42
C LYS A 142 -3.75 -6.35 -8.11
N PHE A 143 -2.50 -5.90 -8.13
CA PHE A 143 -1.64 -5.83 -6.95
C PHE A 143 -2.29 -5.01 -5.82
N ILE A 144 -2.88 -3.85 -6.14
CA ILE A 144 -3.57 -3.00 -5.16
C ILE A 144 -4.75 -3.74 -4.54
N PHE A 145 -5.60 -4.39 -5.35
CA PHE A 145 -6.75 -5.15 -4.84
C PHE A 145 -6.33 -6.35 -4.00
N ASP A 146 -5.35 -7.12 -4.46
CA ASP A 146 -4.83 -8.26 -3.71
C ASP A 146 -4.19 -7.81 -2.38
N THR A 147 -3.45 -6.72 -2.38
CA THR A 147 -2.87 -6.12 -1.17
C THR A 147 -3.92 -5.68 -0.15
N LEU A 148 -5.03 -5.09 -0.60
CA LEU A 148 -6.07 -4.55 0.28
C LEU A 148 -7.04 -5.62 0.80
N TYR A 149 -7.27 -6.68 0.05
CA TYR A 149 -8.40 -7.58 0.28
C TYR A 149 -8.02 -9.06 0.34
N SER A 150 -6.85 -9.46 -0.15
CA SER A 150 -6.43 -10.85 -0.11
C SER A 150 -5.90 -11.25 1.27
N TYR A 151 -6.32 -12.42 1.73
CA TYR A 151 -5.84 -13.06 2.95
C TYR A 151 -4.78 -14.14 2.65
N ASP A 152 -4.50 -14.34 1.37
CA ASP A 152 -3.48 -15.32 0.96
C ASP A 152 -2.09 -14.77 1.32
N ASN A 153 -1.36 -15.55 2.11
CA ASN A 153 -0.02 -15.18 2.59
C ASN A 153 1.07 -15.28 1.51
N GLU A 154 0.69 -15.41 0.26
CA GLU A 154 1.65 -15.35 -0.84
C GLU A 154 2.05 -13.88 -1.09
N GLY A 155 3.27 -13.56 -0.70
CA GLY A 155 3.84 -12.24 -0.97
C GLY A 155 3.94 -11.98 -2.47
N GLU A 156 3.57 -10.77 -2.88
CA GLU A 156 3.63 -10.31 -4.27
C GLU A 156 4.55 -9.10 -4.41
N TYR A 157 5.22 -9.00 -5.55
CA TYR A 157 6.01 -7.83 -5.89
C TYR A 157 5.89 -7.45 -7.36
N LEU A 158 6.13 -6.18 -7.65
CA LEU A 158 6.22 -5.63 -8.99
C LEU A 158 7.56 -4.88 -9.14
N VAL A 159 8.28 -5.17 -10.22
CA VAL A 159 9.45 -4.40 -10.63
C VAL A 159 9.05 -3.49 -11.78
N PHE A 160 9.30 -2.19 -11.63
CA PHE A 160 9.02 -1.18 -12.67
C PHE A 160 10.34 -0.77 -13.35
N LYS A 161 10.44 -1.03 -14.65
CA LYS A 161 11.56 -0.62 -15.51
C LYS A 161 11.23 0.70 -16.19
N VAL A 162 11.31 1.79 -15.44
CA VAL A 162 10.87 3.14 -15.85
C VAL A 162 12.00 4.17 -15.86
N GLN A 163 13.24 3.73 -15.96
CA GLN A 163 14.43 4.59 -15.98
C GLN A 163 14.39 5.66 -17.08
N ASP A 164 13.68 5.41 -18.18
CA ASP A 164 13.53 6.33 -19.31
C ASP A 164 12.26 7.19 -19.23
N ASN A 165 11.42 7.01 -18.18
CA ASN A 165 10.22 7.80 -18.00
C ASN A 165 10.54 9.11 -17.25
N GLN A 166 10.58 10.21 -18.00
CA GLN A 166 10.89 11.55 -17.45
C GLN A 166 9.89 12.03 -16.42
N LYS A 167 8.60 11.64 -16.50
CA LYS A 167 7.59 12.00 -15.50
C LYS A 167 7.87 11.31 -14.17
N VAL A 168 8.13 9.99 -14.20
CA VAL A 168 8.49 9.24 -12.99
C VAL A 168 9.71 9.88 -12.33
N THR A 169 10.77 10.15 -13.10
CA THR A 169 11.97 10.82 -12.60
C THR A 169 11.63 12.19 -11.97
N SER A 170 10.81 13.00 -12.64
CA SER A 170 10.42 14.33 -12.13
C SER A 170 9.62 14.24 -10.82
N TYR A 171 8.70 13.29 -10.69
CA TYR A 171 7.93 13.09 -9.45
C TYR A 171 8.81 12.62 -8.30
N ILE A 172 9.72 11.71 -8.54
CA ILE A 172 10.70 11.25 -7.54
C ILE A 172 11.63 12.41 -7.13
N GLU A 173 12.15 13.19 -8.07
CA GLU A 173 12.96 14.38 -7.75
C GLU A 173 12.18 15.37 -6.87
N SER A 174 10.90 15.61 -7.17
CA SER A 174 10.04 16.48 -6.36
C SER A 174 9.82 15.92 -4.96
N ILE A 175 9.62 14.62 -4.83
CA ILE A 175 9.49 13.95 -3.52
C ILE A 175 10.79 14.09 -2.71
N ILE A 176 11.94 13.87 -3.35
CA ILE A 176 13.24 14.01 -2.71
C ILE A 176 13.46 15.46 -2.24
N MET A 177 13.16 16.46 -3.08
CA MET A 177 13.26 17.86 -2.68
C MET A 177 12.39 18.17 -1.45
N ASN A 178 11.15 17.68 -1.42
CA ASN A 178 10.26 17.86 -0.27
C ASN A 178 10.78 17.19 1.02
N LEU A 179 11.55 16.11 0.93
CA LEU A 179 12.16 15.47 2.09
C LEU A 179 13.29 16.31 2.70
N TYR A 180 14.07 16.97 1.86
CA TYR A 180 15.25 17.74 2.30
C TYR A 180 14.95 19.22 2.56
N GLU A 181 13.91 19.76 1.94
CA GLU A 181 13.46 21.14 2.09
C GLU A 181 11.94 21.20 2.31
N PRO A 182 11.44 20.69 3.46
CA PRO A 182 10.00 20.63 3.71
C PRO A 182 9.36 22.03 3.78
N GLN A 183 8.24 22.18 3.09
CA GLN A 183 7.43 23.40 3.07
C GLN A 183 6.25 23.31 4.05
N LEU A 184 5.51 24.42 4.25
CA LEU A 184 4.41 24.51 5.21
C LEU A 184 3.34 23.42 5.02
N TYR A 185 3.04 23.04 3.78
CA TYR A 185 2.03 22.02 3.44
C TYR A 185 2.66 20.74 2.90
N ASN A 186 3.87 20.42 3.36
CA ASN A 186 4.69 19.31 2.89
C ASN A 186 3.94 17.96 2.85
N ASP A 187 3.20 17.63 3.90
CA ASP A 187 2.45 16.36 3.97
C ASP A 187 1.37 16.23 2.90
N ILE A 188 0.71 17.34 2.55
CA ILE A 188 -0.31 17.35 1.49
C ILE A 188 0.36 17.19 0.14
N GLU A 189 1.44 17.93 -0.10
CA GLU A 189 2.19 17.88 -1.35
C GLU A 189 2.77 16.49 -1.59
N LEU A 190 3.41 15.89 -0.58
CA LEU A 190 3.92 14.53 -0.67
C LEU A 190 2.82 13.50 -0.95
N LYS A 191 1.63 13.61 -0.33
CA LYS A 191 0.49 12.72 -0.62
C LYS A 191 0.06 12.80 -2.09
N LEU A 192 -0.01 14.01 -2.64
CA LEU A 192 -0.35 14.21 -4.04
C LEU A 192 0.73 13.67 -4.97
N LEU A 193 2.00 13.94 -4.69
CA LEU A 193 3.13 13.46 -5.49
C LEU A 193 3.22 11.92 -5.51
N VAL A 194 3.07 11.25 -4.36
CA VAL A 194 3.05 9.78 -4.29
C VAL A 194 1.83 9.22 -5.02
N GLY A 195 0.66 9.86 -4.90
CA GLY A 195 -0.54 9.46 -5.64
C GLY A 195 -0.34 9.57 -7.16
N ILE A 196 0.22 10.67 -7.65
CA ILE A 196 0.51 10.88 -9.07
C ILE A 196 1.60 9.91 -9.56
N LEU A 197 2.65 9.66 -8.77
CA LEU A 197 3.68 8.67 -9.08
C LEU A 197 3.07 7.29 -9.29
N LEU A 198 2.25 6.82 -8.36
CA LEU A 198 1.59 5.51 -8.47
C LEU A 198 0.66 5.47 -9.68
N THR A 199 -0.07 6.55 -9.97
CA THR A 199 -0.92 6.66 -11.17
C THR A 199 -0.08 6.57 -12.46
N GLU A 200 1.06 7.25 -12.52
CA GLU A 200 1.95 7.17 -13.70
C GLU A 200 2.52 5.76 -13.88
N LEU A 201 2.87 5.07 -12.79
CA LEU A 201 3.30 3.67 -12.86
C LEU A 201 2.19 2.74 -13.39
N MET A 202 0.91 3.01 -13.06
CA MET A 202 -0.24 2.25 -13.58
C MET A 202 -0.48 2.47 -15.07
N ASN A 203 -0.12 3.64 -15.60
CA ASN A 203 -0.29 3.97 -17.02
C ASN A 203 0.70 3.24 -17.94
N HIS A 204 1.71 2.56 -17.38
CA HIS A 204 2.78 1.90 -18.14
C HIS A 204 2.92 0.41 -17.75
N PRO A 205 1.87 -0.40 -17.93
CA PRO A 205 1.90 -1.83 -17.57
C PRO A 205 2.94 -2.63 -18.36
N GLU A 206 3.35 -2.15 -19.55
CA GLU A 206 4.39 -2.76 -20.38
C GLU A 206 5.79 -2.70 -19.74
N ASN A 207 6.00 -1.79 -18.80
CA ASN A 207 7.27 -1.62 -18.08
C ASN A 207 7.32 -2.41 -16.76
N ILE A 208 6.33 -3.24 -16.51
CA ILE A 208 6.22 -4.01 -15.27
C ILE A 208 6.70 -5.43 -15.51
N GLU A 209 7.66 -5.85 -14.70
CA GLU A 209 8.02 -7.24 -14.53
C GLU A 209 7.39 -7.75 -13.23
N SER A 210 6.33 -8.54 -13.36
CA SER A 210 5.63 -9.10 -12.19
C SER A 210 6.07 -10.52 -11.92
N TYR A 211 6.22 -10.84 -10.63
CA TYR A 211 6.33 -12.21 -10.15
C TYR A 211 5.04 -12.59 -9.39
N THR A 212 4.00 -12.69 -10.13
CA THR A 212 2.81 -13.44 -9.74
C THR A 212 2.55 -14.39 -10.88
N GLY A 213 2.63 -15.67 -10.62
CA GLY A 213 2.17 -16.62 -11.63
C GLY A 213 0.76 -16.18 -12.04
N ASP A 214 0.57 -15.85 -13.33
CA ASP A 214 -0.72 -15.53 -13.92
C ASP A 214 -1.65 -16.76 -13.86
N SER A 215 -2.00 -17.18 -12.64
CA SER A 215 -3.03 -18.19 -12.51
C SER A 215 -4.36 -17.51 -12.81
N TYR A 216 -5.14 -18.09 -13.67
CA TYR A 216 -6.51 -17.69 -13.98
C TYR A 216 -7.33 -17.42 -12.71
N GLU A 217 -7.08 -18.14 -11.61
CA GLU A 217 -7.68 -17.90 -10.29
C GLU A 217 -7.33 -16.54 -9.71
N LYS A 218 -6.10 -16.04 -9.88
CA LYS A 218 -5.69 -14.72 -9.37
C LYS A 218 -6.35 -13.58 -10.14
N ILE A 219 -6.40 -13.68 -11.48
CA ILE A 219 -7.12 -12.70 -12.32
C ILE A 219 -8.59 -12.66 -11.92
N LEU A 220 -9.20 -13.82 -11.73
CA LEU A 220 -10.59 -13.93 -11.33
C LEU A 220 -10.84 -13.36 -9.94
N SER A 221 -9.91 -13.58 -9.01
CA SER A 221 -9.98 -13.05 -7.65
C SER A 221 -9.96 -11.52 -7.62
N SER A 222 -9.02 -10.89 -8.32
CA SER A 222 -8.91 -9.42 -8.36
C SER A 222 -10.16 -8.79 -9.01
N THR A 223 -10.69 -9.38 -10.07
CA THR A 223 -11.95 -8.93 -10.71
C THR A 223 -13.14 -9.02 -9.73
N ILE A 224 -13.25 -10.12 -8.98
CA ILE A 224 -14.28 -10.29 -7.96
C ILE A 224 -14.17 -9.21 -6.86
N LEU A 225 -12.97 -8.99 -6.34
CA LEU A 225 -12.73 -8.01 -5.28
C LEU A 225 -12.99 -6.59 -5.78
N LYS A 226 -12.56 -6.25 -6.98
CA LYS A 226 -12.85 -4.97 -7.64
C LYS A 226 -14.36 -4.73 -7.73
N TYR A 227 -15.12 -5.72 -8.23
CA TYR A 227 -16.58 -5.61 -8.31
C TYR A 227 -17.21 -5.31 -6.93
N ILE A 228 -16.78 -6.00 -5.87
CA ILE A 228 -17.29 -5.79 -4.51
C ILE A 228 -17.05 -4.35 -4.04
N VAL A 229 -15.87 -3.80 -4.31
CA VAL A 229 -15.50 -2.44 -3.88
C VAL A 229 -16.26 -1.38 -4.68
N THR A 230 -16.41 -1.56 -5.99
CA THR A 230 -17.09 -0.59 -6.86
C THR A 230 -18.61 -0.65 -6.76
N ASN A 231 -19.17 -1.84 -6.43
CA ASN A 231 -20.62 -2.07 -6.39
C ASN A 231 -21.14 -2.38 -4.99
N PHE A 232 -20.44 -1.96 -3.93
CA PHE A 232 -20.77 -2.33 -2.56
C PHE A 232 -22.20 -1.94 -2.14
N GLN A 233 -22.78 -0.87 -2.70
CA GLN A 233 -24.13 -0.40 -2.38
C GLN A 233 -25.21 -1.42 -2.80
N ASN A 234 -25.18 -1.90 -4.03
CA ASN A 234 -26.24 -2.69 -4.64
C ASN A 234 -25.75 -3.97 -5.34
N GLY A 235 -24.46 -4.26 -5.28
CA GLY A 235 -23.85 -5.40 -5.96
C GLY A 235 -24.47 -6.73 -5.53
N SER A 236 -24.66 -7.62 -6.49
CA SER A 236 -25.19 -8.96 -6.25
C SER A 236 -24.27 -10.04 -6.78
N LEU A 237 -24.32 -11.22 -6.13
CA LEU A 237 -23.52 -12.36 -6.56
C LEU A 237 -23.97 -12.88 -7.94
N ASN A 238 -25.25 -12.73 -8.29
CA ASN A 238 -25.77 -13.15 -9.59
C ASN A 238 -25.25 -12.23 -10.70
N GLU A 239 -25.30 -10.92 -10.52
CA GLU A 239 -24.72 -9.97 -11.45
C GLU A 239 -23.23 -10.20 -11.66
N LEU A 240 -22.47 -10.39 -10.58
CA LEU A 240 -21.05 -10.75 -10.67
C LEU A 240 -20.83 -12.05 -11.45
N SER A 241 -21.66 -13.06 -11.21
CA SER A 241 -21.62 -14.34 -11.93
C SER A 241 -21.80 -14.18 -13.44
N GLU A 242 -22.69 -13.29 -13.87
CA GLU A 242 -22.93 -12.96 -15.28
C GLU A 242 -21.71 -12.20 -15.88
N ILE A 243 -21.17 -11.21 -15.17
CA ILE A 243 -20.03 -10.41 -15.62
C ILE A 243 -18.79 -11.28 -15.87
N ILE A 244 -18.46 -12.15 -14.93
CA ILE A 244 -17.21 -12.94 -15.00
C ILE A 244 -17.42 -14.35 -15.60
N HIS A 245 -18.63 -14.66 -16.03
CA HIS A 245 -19.01 -15.97 -16.60
C HIS A 245 -18.61 -17.16 -15.72
N GLN A 246 -18.76 -17.03 -14.40
CA GLN A 246 -18.46 -18.08 -13.43
C GLN A 246 -19.66 -18.37 -12.53
N PRO A 247 -19.92 -19.62 -12.18
CA PRO A 247 -21.03 -19.97 -11.32
C PRO A 247 -20.80 -19.47 -9.88
N ASN A 248 -21.88 -19.09 -9.19
CA ASN A 248 -21.87 -18.52 -7.85
C ASN A 248 -21.03 -19.32 -6.83
N TYR A 249 -21.11 -20.66 -6.88
CA TYR A 249 -20.35 -21.51 -5.95
C TYR A 249 -18.84 -21.35 -6.12
N LYS A 250 -18.37 -21.17 -7.35
CA LYS A 250 -16.94 -20.99 -7.65
C LYS A 250 -16.47 -19.62 -7.17
N ILE A 251 -17.28 -18.58 -7.39
CA ILE A 251 -17.04 -17.22 -6.89
C ILE A 251 -16.94 -17.24 -5.35
N CYS A 252 -17.93 -17.84 -4.67
CA CYS A 252 -17.91 -17.97 -3.21
C CYS A 252 -16.70 -18.76 -2.69
N LYS A 253 -16.27 -19.80 -3.40
CA LYS A 253 -15.08 -20.59 -3.03
C LYS A 253 -13.81 -19.72 -3.14
N ILE A 254 -13.65 -18.96 -4.22
CA ILE A 254 -12.52 -18.03 -4.43
C ILE A 254 -12.50 -16.97 -3.33
N ILE A 255 -13.63 -16.27 -3.12
CA ILE A 255 -13.77 -15.25 -2.08
C ILE A 255 -13.36 -15.83 -0.70
N LYS A 256 -13.93 -16.99 -0.34
CA LYS A 256 -13.66 -17.60 0.95
C LYS A 256 -12.20 -18.01 1.13
N LYS A 257 -11.58 -18.53 0.06
CA LYS A 257 -10.15 -18.89 0.05
C LYS A 257 -9.27 -17.64 0.24
N GLN A 258 -9.58 -16.56 -0.49
CA GLN A 258 -8.76 -15.36 -0.54
C GLN A 258 -8.95 -14.42 0.66
N THR A 259 -10.17 -14.30 1.19
CA THR A 259 -10.51 -13.28 2.18
C THR A 259 -10.97 -13.84 3.54
N CYS A 260 -11.14 -15.13 3.66
CA CYS A 260 -11.79 -15.79 4.80
C CYS A 260 -13.22 -15.28 5.09
N LYS A 261 -13.78 -14.40 4.25
CA LYS A 261 -15.11 -13.80 4.37
C LYS A 261 -16.04 -14.34 3.28
N THR A 262 -17.33 -14.13 3.45
CA THR A 262 -18.34 -14.34 2.39
C THR A 262 -18.51 -13.07 1.55
N PHE A 263 -19.13 -13.19 0.38
CA PHE A 263 -19.49 -12.06 -0.48
C PHE A 263 -20.30 -10.99 0.29
N THR A 264 -21.29 -11.41 1.05
CA THR A 264 -22.13 -10.49 1.85
C THR A 264 -21.35 -9.80 2.96
N GLU A 265 -20.43 -10.51 3.63
CA GLU A 265 -19.57 -9.92 4.66
C GLU A 265 -18.61 -8.87 4.07
N LEU A 266 -18.12 -9.09 2.86
CA LEU A 266 -17.26 -8.11 2.17
C LEU A 266 -18.06 -6.85 1.79
N LEU A 267 -19.25 -7.01 1.19
CA LEU A 267 -20.13 -5.87 0.90
C LEU A 267 -20.48 -5.06 2.18
N GLN A 268 -20.83 -5.76 3.28
CA GLN A 268 -21.11 -5.11 4.56
C GLN A 268 -19.91 -4.35 5.09
N HIS A 269 -18.72 -4.92 4.97
CA HIS A 269 -17.47 -4.27 5.39
C HIS A 269 -17.24 -2.97 4.62
N GLU A 270 -17.39 -2.98 3.30
CA GLU A 270 -17.21 -1.79 2.45
C GLU A 270 -18.28 -0.72 2.76
N LYS A 271 -19.53 -1.12 2.96
CA LYS A 271 -20.60 -0.21 3.39
C LYS A 271 -20.27 0.49 4.71
N LEU A 272 -19.85 -0.25 5.72
CA LEU A 272 -19.50 0.29 7.03
C LEU A 272 -18.28 1.21 6.97
N LYS A 273 -17.28 0.85 6.19
CA LYS A 273 -16.05 1.64 6.00
C LYS A 273 -16.32 2.94 5.25
N THR A 274 -17.20 2.91 4.26
CA THR A 274 -17.65 4.12 3.57
C THR A 274 -18.46 5.01 4.51
N ALA A 275 -19.34 4.42 5.33
CA ALA A 275 -20.08 5.16 6.34
C ALA A 275 -19.15 5.85 7.36
N GLU A 276 -18.13 5.15 7.85
CA GLU A 276 -17.09 5.72 8.71
C GLU A 276 -16.45 6.96 8.08
N LYS A 277 -15.99 6.84 6.84
CA LYS A 277 -15.39 7.95 6.09
C LYS A 277 -16.37 9.14 6.01
N LEU A 278 -17.63 8.91 5.62
CA LEU A 278 -18.65 9.96 5.52
C LEU A 278 -18.95 10.61 6.88
N LEU A 279 -18.92 9.85 7.96
CA LEU A 279 -19.10 10.39 9.32
C LEU A 279 -18.03 11.40 9.70
N ILE A 280 -16.80 11.18 9.28
CA ILE A 280 -15.62 12.02 9.59
C ILE A 280 -15.52 13.20 8.63
N THR A 281 -15.73 12.96 7.33
CA THR A 281 -15.37 13.92 6.28
C THR A 281 -16.53 14.80 5.82
N THR A 282 -17.78 14.53 6.26
CA THR A 282 -18.96 15.26 5.78
C THR A 282 -19.87 15.72 6.91
N THR A 283 -20.78 16.64 6.57
CA THR A 283 -21.87 17.12 7.46
C THR A 283 -23.20 16.42 7.19
N LEU A 284 -23.22 15.37 6.37
CA LEU A 284 -24.43 14.60 6.05
C LEU A 284 -25.11 14.09 7.32
N THR A 285 -26.44 14.08 7.35
CA THR A 285 -27.21 13.49 8.43
C THR A 285 -26.99 11.97 8.52
N MET A 286 -27.30 11.36 9.63
CA MET A 286 -27.23 9.90 9.77
C MET A 286 -28.09 9.18 8.74
N GLN A 287 -29.24 9.73 8.42
CA GLN A 287 -30.18 9.15 7.45
C GLN A 287 -29.59 9.20 6.02
N GLU A 288 -29.02 10.33 5.64
CA GLU A 288 -28.34 10.48 4.35
C GLU A 288 -27.15 9.52 4.22
N ILE A 289 -26.32 9.39 5.26
CA ILE A 289 -25.20 8.44 5.24
C ILE A 289 -25.70 7.00 5.09
N ILE A 290 -26.74 6.60 5.84
CA ILE A 290 -27.29 5.25 5.78
C ILE A 290 -27.82 4.93 4.38
N GLN A 291 -28.49 5.90 3.76
CA GLN A 291 -28.99 5.79 2.39
C GLN A 291 -27.84 5.73 1.38
N GLU A 292 -26.86 6.62 1.53
CA GLU A 292 -25.68 6.69 0.66
C GLU A 292 -24.89 5.38 0.64
N VAL A 293 -24.77 4.69 1.76
CA VAL A 293 -24.08 3.39 1.82
C VAL A 293 -25.00 2.20 1.50
N GLY A 294 -26.23 2.44 1.06
CA GLY A 294 -27.15 1.42 0.57
C GLY A 294 -27.75 0.54 1.67
N TYR A 295 -28.12 1.12 2.83
CA TYR A 295 -28.93 0.48 3.84
C TYR A 295 -30.34 1.08 3.86
N GLU A 296 -31.36 0.23 3.80
CA GLU A 296 -32.77 0.61 3.97
C GLU A 296 -33.19 0.58 5.45
N ASN A 297 -32.63 -0.36 6.24
CA ASN A 297 -32.99 -0.55 7.63
C ASN A 297 -31.97 0.12 8.57
N ILE A 298 -32.38 1.25 9.15
CA ILE A 298 -31.58 2.06 10.08
C ILE A 298 -31.11 1.24 11.28
N SER A 299 -32.04 0.47 11.91
CA SER A 299 -31.71 -0.31 13.10
C SER A 299 -30.70 -1.40 12.84
N TYR A 300 -30.76 -2.01 11.65
CA TYR A 300 -29.79 -2.99 11.19
C TYR A 300 -28.40 -2.38 11.01
N PHE A 301 -28.33 -1.22 10.36
CA PHE A 301 -27.08 -0.47 10.19
C PHE A 301 -26.44 -0.13 11.55
N TYR A 302 -27.21 0.45 12.50
CA TYR A 302 -26.68 0.79 13.83
C TYR A 302 -26.12 -0.42 14.56
N ARG A 303 -26.79 -1.57 14.46
CA ARG A 303 -26.32 -2.82 15.07
C ARG A 303 -24.99 -3.28 14.48
N LEU A 304 -24.87 -3.24 13.15
CA LEU A 304 -23.62 -3.63 12.45
C LEU A 304 -22.49 -2.67 12.76
N PHE A 305 -22.74 -1.36 12.68
CA PHE A 305 -21.75 -0.34 12.98
C PHE A 305 -21.23 -0.46 14.42
N LYS A 306 -22.14 -0.64 15.39
CA LYS A 306 -21.75 -0.83 16.80
C LYS A 306 -20.97 -2.13 17.01
N LYS A 307 -21.26 -3.20 16.25
CA LYS A 307 -20.50 -4.45 16.29
C LYS A 307 -19.06 -4.25 15.82
N GLU A 308 -18.86 -3.52 14.73
CA GLU A 308 -17.57 -3.26 14.11
C GLU A 308 -16.74 -2.26 14.91
N TYR A 309 -17.28 -1.04 15.13
CA TYR A 309 -16.54 0.08 15.74
C TYR A 309 -16.73 0.21 17.25
N LYS A 310 -17.45 -0.72 17.91
CA LYS A 310 -17.72 -0.74 19.37
C LYS A 310 -18.46 0.47 19.92
N THR A 311 -18.95 1.35 19.05
CA THR A 311 -19.69 2.57 19.40
C THR A 311 -20.79 2.86 18.37
N THR A 312 -21.71 3.79 18.67
CA THR A 312 -22.74 4.19 17.72
C THR A 312 -22.17 5.17 16.68
N PRO A 313 -22.73 5.25 15.45
CA PRO A 313 -22.26 6.19 14.43
C PRO A 313 -22.22 7.64 14.91
N GLN A 314 -23.21 8.05 15.70
CA GLN A 314 -23.30 9.42 16.22
C GLN A 314 -22.16 9.73 17.19
N VAL A 315 -21.92 8.84 18.16
CA VAL A 315 -20.80 8.99 19.13
C VAL A 315 -19.45 8.91 18.41
N TYR A 316 -19.34 8.09 17.36
CA TYR A 316 -18.14 8.00 16.54
C TYR A 316 -17.82 9.34 15.88
N ARG A 317 -18.82 9.98 15.24
CA ARG A 317 -18.70 11.33 14.64
C ARG A 317 -18.29 12.40 15.67
N GLU A 318 -18.92 12.39 16.85
CA GLU A 318 -18.61 13.37 17.88
C GLU A 318 -17.17 13.28 18.36
N LYS A 319 -16.67 12.06 18.58
CA LYS A 319 -15.27 11.82 18.96
C LYS A 319 -14.27 12.24 17.88
N SER A 320 -14.58 12.00 16.60
CA SER A 320 -13.70 12.35 15.48
C SER A 320 -13.64 13.86 15.18
N LYS A 321 -14.54 14.67 15.73
CA LYS A 321 -14.54 16.14 15.60
C LYS A 321 -13.71 16.84 16.70
N ILE A 322 -13.34 16.12 17.73
CA ILE A 322 -12.62 16.64 18.91
C ILE A 322 -11.08 16.47 18.75
N ASN A 323 -10.66 15.70 17.76
CA ASN A 323 -9.26 15.55 17.34
C ASN A 323 -9.02 16.31 16.03
#